data_75d17f4de7d64351261ef562fe829185
#
_entry.id   75d17f4de7d64351261ef562fe829185
#
_cell.length_a   1.000
_cell.length_b   1.000
_cell.length_c   1.000
_cell.angle_alpha   90.00
_cell.angle_beta   90.00
_cell.angle_gamma   90.00
#
_symmetry.space_group_name_H-M   'P 1'
#
loop_
_entity.id
_entity.type
_entity.pdbx_description
1 polymer ?
#
loop_
_entity_poly.entity_id
_entity_poly.type
_entity_poly.pdbx_seq_one_letter_code
_entity_poly.pdbx_strand_id
1 'polypeptide(L)'
;MQKDMDTLGLLKKLVSIPSFSREEGPACDFLEGWMKEAGLGEVHRIGNNLWVESSPADDRPVILLNAHIDTVRPASGYTRDPFCATEEDGRLYGLGTNDDGGSLAALIQVYALLKDTPQPYRLILSATAEEEVSGRGGLDLLLPEIGRVDFGIIGEPTGMRMAVAEKGLMVLDCVSCGKSGHAARNEGVNAIYEALGPIDWFRNHVFDRVNDFLGPVKMTVTQIDAGTQHNVVPDRCTFVVDVRPNGMYTNPELLALIKDSVDCEVKERSTRIGSSSLPMDHPAVVRGLSLGLEPFGSPTTSNQAVCPFPTLKIGPGESSRSHSADEYIALDEISEGVRILTELLNGLEL
;
A
#
# COMPACT_ATOMS: atom_id res chain seq x y z
N MET A 1 7.07 30.27 -18.60
CA MET A 1 5.61 30.02 -18.48
C MET A 1 5.47 28.53 -18.22
N GLN A 2 5.24 28.16 -16.97
CA GLN A 2 4.97 26.79 -16.60
C GLN A 2 3.66 26.37 -17.28
N LYS A 3 3.70 25.31 -18.09
CA LYS A 3 2.52 24.79 -18.76
C LYS A 3 1.62 24.23 -17.65
N ASP A 4 0.46 24.80 -17.49
CA ASP A 4 -0.56 24.26 -16.58
C ASP A 4 -0.83 22.82 -17.04
N MET A 5 -0.43 21.86 -16.20
CA MET A 5 -0.53 20.44 -16.54
C MET A 5 -1.92 19.96 -16.14
N ASP A 6 -2.70 19.46 -17.10
CA ASP A 6 -4.05 18.95 -16.83
C ASP A 6 -4.01 17.57 -16.14
N THR A 7 -3.56 17.55 -14.89
CA THR A 7 -3.53 16.32 -14.07
C THR A 7 -4.93 15.86 -13.65
N LEU A 8 -5.91 16.77 -13.60
CA LEU A 8 -7.31 16.42 -13.39
C LEU A 8 -7.90 15.69 -14.60
N GLY A 9 -7.63 16.18 -15.81
CA GLY A 9 -8.00 15.49 -17.05
C GLY A 9 -7.31 14.14 -17.19
N LEU A 10 -6.04 14.03 -16.79
CA LEU A 10 -5.33 12.77 -16.68
C LEU A 10 -6.06 11.79 -15.76
N LEU A 11 -6.38 12.21 -14.52
CA LEU A 11 -7.07 11.36 -13.54
C LEU A 11 -8.43 10.90 -14.05
N LYS A 12 -9.24 11.80 -14.62
CA LYS A 12 -10.52 11.44 -15.23
C LYS A 12 -10.37 10.38 -16.32
N LYS A 13 -9.31 10.46 -17.11
CA LYS A 13 -9.06 9.50 -18.17
C LYS A 13 -8.57 8.16 -17.63
N LEU A 14 -7.70 8.14 -16.63
CA LEU A 14 -7.26 6.92 -15.97
C LEU A 14 -8.43 6.16 -15.34
N VAL A 15 -9.33 6.83 -14.62
CA VAL A 15 -10.57 6.22 -14.10
C VAL A 15 -11.39 5.51 -15.20
N SER A 16 -11.40 6.04 -16.41
CA SER A 16 -12.16 5.44 -17.53
C SER A 16 -11.51 4.17 -18.12
N ILE A 17 -10.33 3.80 -17.65
CA ILE A 17 -9.59 2.64 -18.10
C ILE A 17 -9.48 1.67 -16.94
N PRO A 18 -10.23 0.55 -16.89
CA PRO A 18 -10.08 -0.43 -15.83
C PRO A 18 -8.63 -0.88 -15.67
N SER A 19 -8.10 -0.78 -14.46
CA SER A 19 -6.69 -1.03 -14.14
C SER A 19 -6.58 -1.95 -12.91
N PHE A 20 -7.21 -3.11 -12.96
CA PHE A 20 -7.11 -4.07 -11.87
C PHE A 20 -5.69 -4.62 -11.76
N SER A 21 -5.26 -4.93 -10.53
CA SER A 21 -3.94 -5.53 -10.32
C SER A 21 -3.67 -6.69 -11.27
N ARG A 22 -2.55 -6.63 -11.98
CA ARG A 22 -2.08 -7.52 -13.07
C ARG A 22 -2.79 -7.35 -14.42
N GLU A 23 -3.70 -6.39 -14.53
CA GLU A 23 -4.43 -6.06 -15.75
C GLU A 23 -4.18 -4.59 -16.16
N GLU A 24 -3.13 -3.93 -15.62
CA GLU A 24 -2.87 -2.48 -15.73
C GLU A 24 -2.38 -2.05 -17.13
N GLY A 25 -2.08 -3.00 -18.03
CA GLY A 25 -1.47 -2.70 -19.34
C GLY A 25 -2.09 -1.52 -20.07
N PRO A 26 -3.43 -1.47 -20.30
CA PRO A 26 -4.07 -0.35 -20.99
C PRO A 26 -3.91 1.01 -20.30
N ALA A 27 -3.97 1.05 -18.96
CA ALA A 27 -3.75 2.27 -18.19
C ALA A 27 -2.29 2.73 -18.26
N CYS A 28 -1.36 1.77 -18.17
CA CYS A 28 0.07 2.01 -18.33
C CYS A 28 0.39 2.55 -19.73
N ASP A 29 -0.15 1.95 -20.81
CA ASP A 29 0.03 2.41 -22.20
C ASP A 29 -0.46 3.85 -22.38
N PHE A 30 -1.64 4.15 -21.84
CA PHE A 30 -2.18 5.50 -21.87
C PHE A 30 -1.30 6.49 -21.09
N LEU A 31 -0.91 6.15 -19.86
CA LEU A 31 -0.09 7.02 -19.01
C LEU A 31 1.29 7.28 -19.62
N GLU A 32 1.91 6.27 -20.22
CA GLU A 32 3.18 6.40 -20.96
C GLU A 32 3.09 7.44 -22.08
N GLY A 33 2.05 7.34 -22.90
CA GLY A 33 1.78 8.31 -23.97
C GLY A 33 1.58 9.72 -23.43
N TRP A 34 0.76 9.85 -22.40
CA TRP A 34 0.47 11.13 -21.76
C TRP A 34 1.73 11.77 -21.13
N MET A 35 2.56 11.00 -20.43
CA MET A 35 3.82 11.49 -19.83
C MET A 35 4.80 12.03 -20.90
N LYS A 36 4.88 11.35 -22.06
CA LYS A 36 5.68 11.80 -23.21
C LYS A 36 5.15 13.11 -23.79
N GLU A 37 3.85 13.22 -24.00
CA GLU A 37 3.19 14.43 -24.54
C GLU A 37 3.27 15.61 -23.57
N ALA A 38 3.21 15.35 -22.25
CA ALA A 38 3.38 16.34 -21.21
C ALA A 38 4.83 16.85 -21.06
N GLY A 39 5.80 16.15 -21.67
CA GLY A 39 7.22 16.54 -21.64
C GLY A 39 7.85 16.37 -20.26
N LEU A 40 7.51 15.30 -19.56
CA LEU A 40 8.06 15.03 -18.23
C LEU A 40 9.53 14.59 -18.26
N GLY A 41 10.04 14.13 -19.38
CA GLY A 41 11.38 13.63 -19.58
C GLY A 41 11.37 12.38 -20.48
N GLU A 42 12.48 11.64 -20.49
CA GLU A 42 12.53 10.32 -21.10
C GLU A 42 11.75 9.34 -20.25
N VAL A 43 10.69 8.78 -20.83
CA VAL A 43 9.82 7.82 -20.13
C VAL A 43 10.36 6.41 -20.33
N HIS A 44 10.70 5.78 -19.24
CA HIS A 44 11.13 4.39 -19.18
C HIS A 44 10.00 3.49 -18.71
N ARG A 45 10.06 2.20 -19.09
CA ARG A 45 9.05 1.20 -18.76
C ARG A 45 9.65 -0.17 -18.48
N ILE A 46 9.16 -0.82 -17.43
CA ILE A 46 9.38 -2.24 -17.16
C ILE A 46 8.06 -2.90 -16.74
N GLY A 47 7.59 -3.88 -17.51
CA GLY A 47 6.24 -4.44 -17.30
C GLY A 47 5.16 -3.35 -17.43
N ASN A 48 4.35 -3.20 -16.39
CA ASN A 48 3.35 -2.13 -16.27
C ASN A 48 3.80 -0.98 -15.34
N ASN A 49 5.11 -0.81 -15.15
CA ASN A 49 5.67 0.26 -14.35
C ASN A 49 6.36 1.29 -15.24
N LEU A 50 6.16 2.57 -14.94
CA LEU A 50 6.74 3.70 -15.64
C LEU A 50 7.59 4.54 -14.70
N TRP A 51 8.68 5.15 -15.23
CA TRP A 51 9.39 6.18 -14.49
C TRP A 51 10.04 7.21 -15.40
N VAL A 52 10.31 8.37 -14.83
CA VAL A 52 11.08 9.47 -15.42
C VAL A 52 12.06 10.03 -14.40
N GLU A 53 13.17 10.59 -14.87
CA GLU A 53 14.21 11.21 -14.05
C GLU A 53 14.35 12.69 -14.36
N SER A 54 14.55 13.54 -13.35
CA SER A 54 14.69 14.99 -13.52
C SER A 54 16.00 15.41 -14.15
N SER A 55 17.03 14.59 -14.06
CA SER A 55 18.35 14.83 -14.65
C SER A 55 19.14 13.52 -14.76
N PRO A 56 20.20 13.48 -15.60
CA PRO A 56 21.14 12.36 -15.63
C PRO A 56 21.74 12.09 -14.24
N ALA A 57 22.22 10.86 -14.05
CA ALA A 57 22.85 10.44 -12.81
C ALA A 57 24.06 11.30 -12.45
N ASP A 58 24.12 11.77 -11.21
CA ASP A 58 25.21 12.49 -10.58
C ASP A 58 25.30 12.10 -9.10
N ASP A 59 26.16 12.75 -8.30
CA ASP A 59 26.42 12.39 -6.91
C ASP A 59 25.37 12.92 -5.92
N ARG A 60 24.38 13.70 -6.37
CA ARG A 60 23.31 14.20 -5.50
C ARG A 60 22.46 13.05 -4.97
N PRO A 61 21.88 13.19 -3.76
CA PRO A 61 20.87 12.27 -3.27
C PRO A 61 19.70 12.12 -4.26
N VAL A 62 19.03 10.98 -4.22
CA VAL A 62 17.89 10.66 -5.08
C VAL A 62 16.64 10.54 -4.25
N ILE A 63 15.60 11.31 -4.60
CA ILE A 63 14.25 11.20 -4.03
C ILE A 63 13.34 10.53 -5.06
N LEU A 64 12.73 9.42 -4.65
CA LEU A 64 11.69 8.72 -5.40
C LEU A 64 10.32 9.29 -5.03
N LEU A 65 9.52 9.64 -6.02
CA LEU A 65 8.08 9.90 -5.91
C LEU A 65 7.36 8.71 -6.52
N ASN A 66 6.62 7.95 -5.74
CA ASN A 66 5.93 6.75 -6.21
C ASN A 66 4.44 6.80 -5.88
N ALA A 67 3.61 6.43 -6.84
CA ALA A 67 2.19 6.15 -6.69
C ALA A 67 1.83 4.92 -7.51
N HIS A 68 0.77 4.21 -7.16
CA HIS A 68 0.34 3.06 -7.94
C HIS A 68 -0.76 3.41 -8.95
N ILE A 69 -0.88 2.58 -9.99
CA ILE A 69 -1.89 2.74 -11.07
C ILE A 69 -2.94 1.63 -11.05
N ASP A 70 -2.71 0.58 -10.29
CA ASP A 70 -3.68 -0.48 -10.15
C ASP A 70 -4.76 -0.14 -9.12
N THR A 71 -5.89 -0.81 -9.27
CA THR A 71 -7.04 -0.68 -8.37
C THR A 71 -7.55 -2.06 -7.98
N VAL A 72 -8.25 -2.14 -6.86
CA VAL A 72 -9.11 -3.29 -6.53
C VAL A 72 -10.28 -3.39 -7.52
N ARG A 73 -11.01 -4.51 -7.49
CA ARG A 73 -12.30 -4.59 -8.19
C ARG A 73 -13.36 -3.76 -7.46
N PRO A 74 -14.35 -3.19 -8.20
CA PRO A 74 -15.40 -2.38 -7.57
C PRO A 74 -16.10 -3.14 -6.45
N ALA A 75 -16.25 -2.49 -5.29
CA ALA A 75 -17.03 -3.01 -4.17
C ALA A 75 -18.51 -3.14 -4.56
N SER A 76 -19.26 -4.03 -3.90
CA SER A 76 -20.71 -4.07 -4.04
C SER A 76 -21.33 -2.80 -3.46
N GLY A 77 -22.34 -2.26 -4.13
CA GLY A 77 -23.06 -1.08 -3.65
C GLY A 77 -22.75 0.23 -4.34
N TYR A 78 -21.88 0.23 -5.39
CA TYR A 78 -21.73 1.40 -6.25
C TYR A 78 -23.10 1.85 -6.79
N THR A 79 -23.43 3.13 -6.64
CA THR A 79 -24.60 3.78 -7.21
C THR A 79 -24.28 4.53 -8.50
N ARG A 80 -22.98 4.77 -8.75
CA ARG A 80 -22.42 5.39 -9.94
C ARG A 80 -21.64 4.35 -10.76
N ASP A 81 -21.42 4.59 -12.04
CA ASP A 81 -20.47 3.79 -12.83
C ASP A 81 -19.04 4.02 -12.30
N PRO A 82 -18.34 3.01 -11.74
CA PRO A 82 -17.00 3.16 -11.19
C PRO A 82 -15.95 3.59 -12.23
N PHE A 83 -16.22 3.39 -13.51
CA PHE A 83 -15.32 3.75 -14.62
C PHE A 83 -15.76 5.02 -15.36
N CYS A 84 -16.74 5.76 -14.82
CA CYS A 84 -17.17 7.05 -15.35
C CYS A 84 -16.79 8.15 -14.31
N ALA A 85 -15.67 8.84 -14.56
CA ALA A 85 -15.23 9.94 -13.73
C ALA A 85 -16.30 11.05 -13.69
N THR A 86 -17.03 11.15 -12.59
CA THR A 86 -18.14 12.09 -12.41
C THR A 86 -17.73 13.20 -11.44
N GLU A 87 -17.71 14.44 -11.94
CA GLU A 87 -17.47 15.61 -11.10
C GLU A 87 -18.80 16.19 -10.60
N GLU A 88 -18.96 16.25 -9.27
CA GLU A 88 -20.15 16.76 -8.60
C GLU A 88 -19.75 17.36 -7.24
N ASP A 89 -20.27 18.55 -6.92
CA ASP A 89 -20.06 19.22 -5.65
C ASP A 89 -18.58 19.32 -5.20
N GLY A 90 -17.67 19.62 -6.14
CA GLY A 90 -16.23 19.75 -5.87
C GLY A 90 -15.52 18.40 -5.61
N ARG A 91 -16.16 17.28 -5.93
CA ARG A 91 -15.62 15.92 -5.80
C ARG A 91 -15.54 15.27 -7.17
N LEU A 92 -14.53 14.43 -7.34
CA LEU A 92 -14.40 13.53 -8.47
C LEU A 92 -14.68 12.12 -7.99
N TYR A 93 -15.78 11.54 -8.47
CA TYR A 93 -16.19 10.16 -8.18
C TYR A 93 -15.63 9.22 -9.24
N GLY A 94 -15.25 8.03 -8.82
CA GLY A 94 -14.79 6.93 -9.67
C GLY A 94 -13.79 6.04 -8.93
N LEU A 95 -13.70 4.79 -9.34
CA LEU A 95 -12.77 3.82 -8.76
C LEU A 95 -11.32 4.27 -9.00
N GLY A 96 -10.50 4.27 -7.95
CA GLY A 96 -9.10 4.71 -8.02
C GLY A 96 -8.92 6.23 -8.06
N THR A 97 -9.98 7.04 -7.84
CA THR A 97 -9.81 8.49 -7.73
C THR A 97 -9.10 8.89 -6.45
N ASN A 98 -9.38 8.20 -5.35
CA ASN A 98 -8.80 8.41 -4.04
C ASN A 98 -7.58 7.50 -3.82
N ASP A 99 -7.65 6.25 -4.24
CA ASP A 99 -6.66 5.20 -4.06
C ASP A 99 -6.22 4.61 -5.42
N ASP A 100 -5.11 5.07 -6.02
CA ASP A 100 -4.16 6.10 -5.60
C ASP A 100 -4.02 7.22 -6.65
N GLY A 101 -5.05 7.40 -7.49
CA GLY A 101 -5.03 8.35 -8.62
C GLY A 101 -4.85 9.81 -8.16
N GLY A 102 -5.39 10.18 -6.99
CA GLY A 102 -5.20 11.50 -6.41
C GLY A 102 -3.75 11.80 -6.07
N SER A 103 -3.06 10.84 -5.44
CA SER A 103 -1.64 10.97 -5.15
C SER A 103 -0.79 10.93 -6.42
N LEU A 104 -1.13 10.07 -7.37
CA LEU A 104 -0.44 10.02 -8.68
C LEU A 104 -0.51 11.39 -9.37
N ALA A 105 -1.71 11.98 -9.47
CA ALA A 105 -1.91 13.29 -10.07
C ALA A 105 -1.11 14.39 -9.34
N ALA A 106 -1.13 14.37 -8.01
CA ALA A 106 -0.37 15.31 -7.19
C ALA A 106 1.15 15.16 -7.38
N LEU A 107 1.69 13.94 -7.32
CA LEU A 107 3.12 13.67 -7.47
C LEU A 107 3.64 13.99 -8.88
N ILE A 108 2.84 13.74 -9.92
CA ILE A 108 3.16 14.18 -11.30
C ILE A 108 3.30 15.69 -11.36
N GLN A 109 2.36 16.43 -10.76
CA GLN A 109 2.41 17.90 -10.75
C GLN A 109 3.61 18.41 -9.97
N VAL A 110 3.90 17.84 -8.79
CA VAL A 110 5.06 18.19 -7.96
C VAL A 110 6.37 17.93 -8.71
N TYR A 111 6.49 16.77 -9.36
CA TYR A 111 7.63 16.46 -10.21
C TYR A 111 7.82 17.51 -11.31
N ALA A 112 6.76 17.86 -12.02
CA ALA A 112 6.80 18.86 -13.09
C ALA A 112 7.19 20.24 -12.59
N LEU A 113 6.79 20.62 -11.37
CA LEU A 113 7.15 21.89 -10.73
C LEU A 113 8.63 21.94 -10.34
N LEU A 114 9.20 20.82 -9.91
CA LEU A 114 10.55 20.79 -9.31
C LEU A 114 11.63 20.29 -10.27
N LYS A 115 11.32 19.51 -11.31
CA LYS A 115 12.31 18.85 -12.18
C LYS A 115 13.27 19.80 -12.89
N ASP A 116 12.82 20.98 -13.25
CA ASP A 116 13.59 22.00 -13.98
C ASP A 116 14.15 23.10 -13.06
N THR A 117 13.95 23.00 -11.74
CA THR A 117 14.48 23.93 -10.75
C THR A 117 15.72 23.34 -10.06
N PRO A 118 16.75 24.17 -9.74
CA PRO A 118 17.90 23.67 -9.00
C PRO A 118 17.50 23.09 -7.64
N GLN A 119 17.76 21.80 -7.45
CA GLN A 119 17.48 21.09 -6.19
C GLN A 119 18.77 20.45 -5.66
N PRO A 120 18.93 20.30 -4.33
CA PRO A 120 20.07 19.59 -3.74
C PRO A 120 20.01 18.06 -3.96
N TYR A 121 18.99 17.56 -4.67
CA TYR A 121 18.76 16.17 -4.99
C TYR A 121 18.30 16.00 -6.44
N ARG A 122 18.25 14.77 -6.93
CA ARG A 122 17.56 14.36 -8.16
C ARG A 122 16.19 13.77 -7.83
N LEU A 123 15.23 13.95 -8.73
CA LEU A 123 13.90 13.33 -8.62
C LEU A 123 13.77 12.18 -9.59
N ILE A 124 13.17 11.09 -9.10
CA ILE A 124 12.57 10.04 -9.91
C ILE A 124 11.07 10.03 -9.60
N LEU A 125 10.24 10.15 -10.63
CA LEU A 125 8.80 9.91 -10.51
C LEU A 125 8.50 8.54 -11.09
N SER A 126 7.77 7.72 -10.35
CA SER A 126 7.33 6.40 -10.81
C SER A 126 5.83 6.19 -10.60
N ALA A 127 5.23 5.49 -11.57
CA ALA A 127 3.87 5.00 -11.52
C ALA A 127 3.93 3.47 -11.61
N THR A 128 3.46 2.75 -10.59
CA THR A 128 3.72 1.31 -10.43
C THR A 128 2.44 0.48 -10.38
N ALA A 129 2.55 -0.77 -10.78
CA ALA A 129 1.50 -1.78 -10.82
C ALA A 129 1.50 -2.66 -9.55
N GLU A 130 0.50 -3.52 -9.43
CA GLU A 130 0.39 -4.64 -8.47
C GLU A 130 0.52 -4.26 -6.98
N GLU A 131 0.30 -3.00 -6.61
CA GLU A 131 0.35 -2.57 -5.21
C GLU A 131 -0.73 -3.29 -4.37
N GLU A 132 -1.97 -3.27 -4.82
CA GLU A 132 -3.17 -3.77 -4.15
C GLU A 132 -3.17 -5.28 -3.85
N VAL A 133 -2.25 -5.99 -4.50
CA VAL A 133 -2.03 -7.42 -4.28
C VAL A 133 -0.64 -7.71 -3.71
N SER A 134 0.09 -6.67 -3.30
CA SER A 134 1.49 -6.76 -2.86
C SER A 134 2.32 -7.61 -3.84
N GLY A 135 2.14 -7.39 -5.13
CA GLY A 135 2.72 -8.18 -6.20
C GLY A 135 4.21 -7.91 -6.39
N ARG A 136 4.89 -8.80 -7.11
CA ARG A 136 6.30 -8.63 -7.46
C ARG A 136 6.53 -7.95 -8.81
N GLY A 137 5.46 -7.75 -9.58
CA GLY A 137 5.49 -7.06 -10.86
C GLY A 137 5.37 -5.53 -10.74
N GLY A 138 5.21 -5.01 -9.51
CA GLY A 138 5.11 -3.58 -9.20
C GLY A 138 6.46 -2.95 -8.84
N LEU A 139 6.51 -2.21 -7.74
CA LEU A 139 7.71 -1.47 -7.31
C LEU A 139 8.93 -2.39 -7.10
N ASP A 140 8.74 -3.63 -6.61
CA ASP A 140 9.81 -4.62 -6.50
C ASP A 140 10.56 -4.85 -7.83
N LEU A 141 9.82 -4.86 -8.96
CA LEU A 141 10.39 -5.05 -10.29
C LEU A 141 11.13 -3.80 -10.77
N LEU A 142 10.64 -2.62 -10.38
CA LEU A 142 11.18 -1.33 -10.80
C LEU A 142 12.48 -0.95 -10.04
N LEU A 143 12.56 -1.20 -8.74
CA LEU A 143 13.67 -0.73 -7.90
C LEU A 143 15.07 -1.08 -8.44
N PRO A 144 15.34 -2.29 -8.96
CA PRO A 144 16.63 -2.61 -9.56
C PRO A 144 17.00 -1.75 -10.78
N GLU A 145 16.01 -1.27 -11.54
CA GLU A 145 16.21 -0.49 -12.76
C GLU A 145 16.56 0.98 -12.48
N ILE A 146 15.98 1.55 -11.40
CA ILE A 146 16.23 2.97 -11.03
C ILE A 146 17.50 3.17 -10.19
N GLY A 147 18.09 2.09 -9.71
CA GLY A 147 19.34 2.11 -8.96
C GLY A 147 19.21 2.72 -7.55
N ARG A 148 20.20 3.56 -7.17
CA ARG A 148 20.23 4.15 -5.83
C ARG A 148 19.09 5.13 -5.63
N VAL A 149 18.37 4.95 -4.51
CA VAL A 149 17.41 5.89 -3.94
C VAL A 149 17.80 6.15 -2.49
N ASP A 150 17.81 7.40 -2.06
CA ASP A 150 18.17 7.80 -0.70
C ASP A 150 16.96 8.09 0.18
N PHE A 151 15.84 8.50 -0.43
CA PHE A 151 14.56 8.74 0.24
C PHE A 151 13.38 8.55 -0.72
N GLY A 152 12.23 8.12 -0.23
CA GLY A 152 11.01 7.96 -1.04
C GLY A 152 9.79 8.67 -0.44
N ILE A 153 9.01 9.32 -1.29
CA ILE A 153 7.63 9.69 -1.02
C ILE A 153 6.74 8.64 -1.68
N ILE A 154 5.96 7.94 -0.88
CA ILE A 154 4.98 6.97 -1.35
C ILE A 154 3.60 7.62 -1.24
N GLY A 155 2.99 7.85 -2.41
CA GLY A 155 1.64 8.38 -2.54
C GLY A 155 0.64 7.39 -1.99
N GLU A 156 -0.26 7.87 -1.15
CA GLU A 156 -1.37 7.13 -0.57
C GLU A 156 -2.38 8.11 0.05
N PRO A 157 -3.66 7.78 0.17
CA PRO A 157 -4.66 8.69 0.75
C PRO A 157 -4.52 8.79 2.27
N THR A 158 -3.73 9.72 2.75
CA THR A 158 -3.45 9.93 4.19
C THR A 158 -4.08 11.21 4.77
N GLY A 159 -4.84 11.98 3.97
CA GLY A 159 -5.29 13.32 4.36
C GLY A 159 -4.13 14.27 4.56
N MET A 160 -3.06 14.13 3.79
CA MET A 160 -1.80 14.86 3.92
C MET A 160 -1.13 14.74 5.30
N ARG A 161 -1.49 13.74 6.11
CA ARG A 161 -0.75 13.40 7.33
C ARG A 161 0.44 12.51 6.98
N MET A 162 1.51 12.63 7.76
CA MET A 162 2.75 11.89 7.56
C MET A 162 2.68 10.50 8.19
N ALA A 163 2.49 9.45 7.41
CA ALA A 163 2.65 8.08 7.92
C ALA A 163 4.14 7.76 8.07
N VAL A 164 4.68 8.03 9.25
CA VAL A 164 6.09 7.79 9.61
C VAL A 164 6.38 6.35 9.99
N ALA A 165 5.35 5.53 10.13
CA ALA A 165 5.46 4.10 10.35
C ALA A 165 4.28 3.38 9.71
N GLU A 166 4.48 2.15 9.26
CA GLU A 166 3.47 1.33 8.62
C GLU A 166 3.58 -0.12 9.09
N LYS A 167 2.43 -0.75 9.38
CA LYS A 167 2.38 -2.18 9.71
C LYS A 167 2.72 -3.02 8.49
N GLY A 168 3.49 -4.08 8.70
CA GLY A 168 3.70 -5.11 7.68
C GLY A 168 2.48 -6.01 7.50
N LEU A 169 2.64 -6.99 6.63
CA LEU A 169 1.62 -8.00 6.35
C LEU A 169 2.25 -9.40 6.30
N MET A 170 1.68 -10.33 7.05
CA MET A 170 1.95 -11.74 6.93
C MET A 170 0.63 -12.50 7.01
N VAL A 171 0.36 -13.37 6.05
CA VAL A 171 -0.84 -14.21 6.03
C VAL A 171 -0.44 -15.65 6.32
N LEU A 172 -1.11 -16.26 7.30
CA LEU A 172 -0.85 -17.60 7.75
C LEU A 172 -2.02 -18.53 7.40
N ASP A 173 -1.73 -19.62 6.71
CA ASP A 173 -2.64 -20.75 6.52
C ASP A 173 -2.41 -21.74 7.66
N CYS A 174 -3.42 -21.93 8.51
CA CYS A 174 -3.36 -22.79 9.69
C CYS A 174 -4.22 -24.03 9.51
N VAL A 175 -3.76 -25.17 10.06
CA VAL A 175 -4.48 -26.43 9.98
C VAL A 175 -4.42 -27.15 11.33
N SER A 176 -5.59 -27.39 11.92
CA SER A 176 -5.75 -28.34 13.02
C SER A 176 -6.22 -29.68 12.48
N CYS A 177 -5.54 -30.75 12.87
CA CYS A 177 -5.81 -32.09 12.44
C CYS A 177 -6.59 -32.87 13.52
N GLY A 178 -7.46 -33.76 13.07
CA GLY A 178 -8.23 -34.66 13.92
C GLY A 178 -8.25 -36.07 13.34
N LYS A 179 -9.32 -36.78 13.64
CA LYS A 179 -9.58 -38.12 13.12
C LYS A 179 -11.07 -38.32 12.91
N SER A 180 -11.47 -38.69 11.70
CA SER A 180 -12.85 -38.96 11.37
C SER A 180 -13.47 -40.08 12.23
N GLY A 181 -14.75 -39.91 12.55
CA GLY A 181 -15.55 -40.89 13.29
C GLY A 181 -17.04 -40.56 13.17
N HIS A 182 -17.88 -41.45 13.70
CA HIS A 182 -19.33 -41.22 13.70
C HIS A 182 -19.69 -40.30 14.86
N ALA A 183 -20.33 -39.13 14.57
CA ALA A 183 -20.63 -38.08 15.56
C ALA A 183 -21.52 -38.56 16.74
N ALA A 184 -22.36 -39.61 16.55
CA ALA A 184 -23.17 -40.19 17.61
C ALA A 184 -22.39 -41.21 18.50
N ARG A 185 -21.11 -41.44 18.22
CA ARG A 185 -20.27 -42.37 19.00
C ARG A 185 -19.07 -41.57 19.55
N ASN A 186 -18.52 -42.02 20.64
CA ASN A 186 -17.29 -41.44 21.19
C ASN A 186 -16.05 -41.90 20.43
N GLU A 187 -16.05 -41.71 19.10
CA GLU A 187 -15.02 -42.12 18.16
C GLU A 187 -14.44 -40.88 17.43
N GLY A 188 -13.16 -40.99 17.08
CA GLY A 188 -12.49 -39.88 16.35
C GLY A 188 -11.91 -38.79 17.26
N VAL A 189 -11.31 -37.77 16.62
CA VAL A 189 -10.81 -36.53 17.23
C VAL A 189 -11.35 -35.40 16.39
N ASN A 190 -12.08 -34.48 17.01
CA ASN A 190 -12.76 -33.42 16.29
C ASN A 190 -11.81 -32.26 15.99
N ALA A 191 -11.42 -32.10 14.73
CA ALA A 191 -10.50 -31.04 14.30
C ALA A 191 -11.01 -29.63 14.58
N ILE A 192 -12.35 -29.42 14.65
CA ILE A 192 -12.92 -28.12 15.05
C ILE A 192 -12.55 -27.82 16.52
N TYR A 193 -12.64 -28.84 17.39
CA TYR A 193 -12.32 -28.64 18.80
C TYR A 193 -10.81 -28.46 19.01
N GLU A 194 -9.99 -29.13 18.24
CA GLU A 194 -8.52 -28.92 18.23
C GLU A 194 -8.13 -27.53 17.73
N ALA A 195 -8.93 -26.92 16.86
CA ALA A 195 -8.69 -25.57 16.36
C ALA A 195 -9.04 -24.46 17.37
N LEU A 196 -9.91 -24.73 18.35
CA LEU A 196 -10.37 -23.71 19.30
C LEU A 196 -9.21 -23.13 20.13
N GLY A 197 -8.27 -23.97 20.57
CA GLY A 197 -7.10 -23.54 21.32
C GLY A 197 -6.21 -22.54 20.54
N PRO A 198 -5.71 -22.94 19.36
CA PRO A 198 -4.99 -22.03 18.47
C PRO A 198 -5.75 -20.75 18.13
N ILE A 199 -7.05 -20.84 17.79
CA ILE A 199 -7.87 -19.66 17.46
C ILE A 199 -7.98 -18.72 18.68
N ASP A 200 -8.21 -19.25 19.87
CA ASP A 200 -8.28 -18.46 21.10
C ASP A 200 -6.92 -17.81 21.42
N TRP A 201 -5.82 -18.49 21.16
CA TRP A 201 -4.48 -17.91 21.28
C TRP A 201 -4.30 -16.73 20.31
N PHE A 202 -4.61 -16.88 19.01
CA PHE A 202 -4.52 -15.78 18.04
C PHE A 202 -5.41 -14.59 18.42
N ARG A 203 -6.55 -14.84 19.03
CA ARG A 203 -7.49 -13.81 19.46
C ARG A 203 -6.99 -13.01 20.64
N ASN A 204 -6.35 -13.67 21.61
CA ASN A 204 -6.08 -13.08 22.94
C ASN A 204 -4.60 -12.79 23.18
N HIS A 205 -3.68 -13.41 22.43
CA HIS A 205 -2.25 -13.20 22.64
C HIS A 205 -1.83 -11.80 22.20
N VAL A 206 -1.08 -11.12 23.09
CA VAL A 206 -0.48 -9.81 22.83
C VAL A 206 1.03 -9.94 22.99
N PHE A 207 1.77 -9.63 21.95
CA PHE A 207 3.22 -9.59 21.97
C PHE A 207 3.70 -8.38 22.81
N ASP A 208 4.79 -8.56 23.55
CA ASP A 208 5.29 -7.60 24.53
C ASP A 208 5.97 -6.36 23.94
N ARG A 209 6.55 -6.47 22.74
CA ARG A 209 7.20 -5.32 22.07
C ARG A 209 6.16 -4.49 21.35
N VAL A 210 5.91 -3.31 21.86
CA VAL A 210 4.92 -2.35 21.32
C VAL A 210 5.65 -1.20 20.64
N ASN A 211 5.19 -0.82 19.46
CA ASN A 211 5.70 0.34 18.73
C ASN A 211 4.90 1.59 19.12
N ASP A 212 5.56 2.73 19.28
CA ASP A 212 4.92 3.98 19.71
C ASP A 212 3.86 4.48 18.72
N PHE A 213 4.06 4.30 17.42
CA PHE A 213 3.12 4.71 16.39
C PHE A 213 2.14 3.59 15.97
N LEU A 214 2.63 2.34 15.92
CA LEU A 214 1.87 1.22 15.37
C LEU A 214 1.15 0.38 16.45
N GLY A 215 1.48 0.62 17.73
CA GLY A 215 0.96 -0.19 18.81
C GLY A 215 1.48 -1.64 18.77
N PRO A 216 0.73 -2.61 19.36
CA PRO A 216 1.10 -4.02 19.35
C PRO A 216 0.96 -4.66 17.96
N VAL A 217 1.58 -5.83 17.79
CA VAL A 217 1.27 -6.74 16.67
C VAL A 217 -0.22 -7.07 16.72
N LYS A 218 -0.90 -7.03 15.57
CA LYS A 218 -2.31 -7.41 15.48
C LYS A 218 -2.42 -8.73 14.72
N MET A 219 -3.22 -9.64 15.26
CA MET A 219 -3.56 -10.90 14.63
C MET A 219 -5.09 -11.03 14.54
N THR A 220 -5.59 -11.50 13.41
CA THR A 220 -7.04 -11.66 13.20
C THR A 220 -7.29 -12.92 12.40
N VAL A 221 -8.06 -13.86 12.95
CA VAL A 221 -8.57 -15.00 12.19
C VAL A 221 -9.66 -14.48 11.26
N THR A 222 -9.48 -14.64 9.95
CA THR A 222 -10.34 -14.05 8.93
C THR A 222 -11.19 -15.07 8.16
N GLN A 223 -10.77 -16.34 8.14
CA GLN A 223 -11.47 -17.42 7.46
C GLN A 223 -11.38 -18.69 8.29
N ILE A 224 -12.39 -19.55 8.23
CA ILE A 224 -12.42 -20.88 8.82
C ILE A 224 -13.29 -21.80 7.98
N ASP A 225 -12.81 -23.05 7.77
CA ASP A 225 -13.55 -24.09 7.07
C ASP A 225 -13.29 -25.45 7.71
N ALA A 226 -14.37 -26.24 7.98
CA ALA A 226 -14.28 -27.58 8.54
C ALA A 226 -15.59 -28.37 8.36
N GLY A 227 -15.44 -29.70 8.23
CA GLY A 227 -16.56 -30.65 8.17
C GLY A 227 -17.22 -30.74 6.80
N THR A 228 -17.90 -31.85 6.55
CA THR A 228 -18.58 -32.14 5.28
C THR A 228 -20.02 -32.61 5.48
N GLN A 229 -20.30 -33.28 6.60
CA GLN A 229 -21.61 -33.82 6.91
C GLN A 229 -21.90 -33.72 8.42
N HIS A 230 -23.15 -33.51 8.81
CA HIS A 230 -23.55 -33.32 10.20
C HIS A 230 -23.28 -34.52 11.14
N ASN A 231 -23.15 -35.72 10.59
CA ASN A 231 -22.98 -36.98 11.34
C ASN A 231 -21.54 -37.54 11.28
N VAL A 232 -20.57 -36.77 10.72
CA VAL A 232 -19.16 -37.13 10.62
C VAL A 232 -18.33 -36.17 11.47
N VAL A 233 -17.50 -36.72 12.37
CA VAL A 233 -16.51 -35.94 13.10
C VAL A 233 -15.45 -35.47 12.10
N PRO A 234 -15.21 -34.13 11.96
CA PRO A 234 -14.22 -33.63 11.01
C PRO A 234 -12.80 -33.97 11.44
N ASP A 235 -11.99 -34.39 10.49
CA ASP A 235 -10.59 -34.72 10.67
C ASP A 235 -9.64 -33.57 10.27
N ARG A 236 -10.20 -32.49 9.74
CA ARG A 236 -9.43 -31.30 9.34
C ARG A 236 -10.26 -30.03 9.59
N CYS A 237 -9.60 -29.04 10.16
CA CYS A 237 -10.09 -27.67 10.27
C CYS A 237 -9.00 -26.72 9.75
N THR A 238 -9.32 -25.91 8.73
CA THR A 238 -8.42 -24.92 8.18
C THR A 238 -8.89 -23.52 8.56
N PHE A 239 -7.96 -22.64 8.87
CA PHE A 239 -8.28 -21.23 9.10
C PHE A 239 -7.14 -20.32 8.65
N VAL A 240 -7.46 -19.08 8.34
CA VAL A 240 -6.50 -18.07 7.84
C VAL A 240 -6.37 -16.97 8.87
N VAL A 241 -5.13 -16.57 9.13
CA VAL A 241 -4.81 -15.47 10.06
C VAL A 241 -4.11 -14.35 9.30
N ASP A 242 -4.69 -13.15 9.35
CA ASP A 242 -4.05 -11.89 8.98
C ASP A 242 -3.20 -11.43 10.16
N VAL A 243 -1.90 -11.31 9.96
CA VAL A 243 -0.94 -10.83 10.96
C VAL A 243 -0.35 -9.51 10.48
N ARG A 244 -0.43 -8.49 11.33
CA ARG A 244 0.09 -7.15 11.10
C ARG A 244 1.27 -6.86 12.03
N PRO A 245 2.49 -7.17 11.59
CA PRO A 245 3.72 -6.85 12.33
C PRO A 245 3.85 -5.35 12.58
N ASN A 246 4.53 -4.97 13.65
CA ASN A 246 4.68 -3.58 14.09
C ASN A 246 6.12 -3.04 14.00
N GLY A 247 7.02 -3.75 13.33
CA GLY A 247 8.42 -3.36 13.17
C GLY A 247 9.33 -3.64 14.38
N MET A 248 8.76 -4.03 15.53
CA MET A 248 9.53 -4.41 16.71
C MET A 248 10.03 -5.88 16.66
N TYR A 249 9.51 -6.63 15.69
CA TYR A 249 9.89 -8.00 15.33
C TYR A 249 10.11 -8.05 13.84
N THR A 250 11.09 -8.82 13.39
CA THR A 250 11.16 -9.23 11.98
C THR A 250 10.07 -10.27 11.70
N ASN A 251 9.58 -10.33 10.45
CA ASN A 251 8.56 -11.31 10.09
C ASN A 251 9.00 -12.78 10.37
N PRO A 252 10.25 -13.20 10.05
CA PRO A 252 10.72 -14.54 10.42
C PRO A 252 10.76 -14.79 11.93
N GLU A 253 11.18 -13.79 12.76
CA GLU A 253 11.18 -13.91 14.21
C GLU A 253 9.75 -14.09 14.75
N LEU A 254 8.83 -13.23 14.29
CA LEU A 254 7.42 -13.31 14.70
C LEU A 254 6.77 -14.64 14.30
N LEU A 255 7.06 -15.12 13.09
CA LEU A 255 6.57 -16.41 12.61
C LEU A 255 7.08 -17.58 13.46
N ALA A 256 8.34 -17.55 13.86
CA ALA A 256 8.91 -18.59 14.74
C ALA A 256 8.20 -18.60 16.10
N LEU A 257 8.01 -17.41 16.72
CA LEU A 257 7.29 -17.29 17.98
C LEU A 257 5.85 -17.80 17.90
N ILE A 258 5.15 -17.53 16.79
CA ILE A 258 3.80 -18.03 16.56
C ILE A 258 3.82 -19.55 16.45
N LYS A 259 4.69 -20.13 15.61
CA LYS A 259 4.80 -21.56 15.42
C LYS A 259 5.10 -22.35 16.71
N ASP A 260 5.91 -21.76 17.59
CA ASP A 260 6.27 -22.35 18.88
C ASP A 260 5.14 -22.23 19.93
N SER A 261 4.14 -21.38 19.68
CA SER A 261 3.09 -21.07 20.67
C SER A 261 1.75 -21.76 20.40
N VAL A 262 1.51 -22.25 19.19
CA VAL A 262 0.22 -22.86 18.80
C VAL A 262 0.36 -24.32 18.42
N ASP A 263 -0.60 -25.14 18.88
CA ASP A 263 -0.64 -26.58 18.55
C ASP A 263 -1.49 -26.81 17.29
N CYS A 264 -0.99 -26.27 16.16
CA CYS A 264 -1.52 -26.53 14.82
C CYS A 264 -0.42 -26.35 13.78
N GLU A 265 -0.63 -26.87 12.58
CA GLU A 265 0.26 -26.58 11.46
C GLU A 265 0.10 -25.14 11.04
N VAL A 266 1.21 -24.38 10.92
CA VAL A 266 1.24 -23.00 10.47
C VAL A 266 2.13 -22.88 9.25
N LYS A 267 1.55 -22.43 8.14
CA LYS A 267 2.26 -22.15 6.88
C LYS A 267 2.08 -20.70 6.49
N GLU A 268 3.16 -19.97 6.37
CA GLU A 268 3.18 -18.60 5.87
C GLU A 268 3.02 -18.57 4.33
N ARG A 269 2.21 -17.64 3.82
CA ARG A 269 2.16 -17.36 2.38
C ARG A 269 3.38 -16.56 1.94
N SER A 270 3.83 -15.59 2.77
CA SER A 270 5.03 -14.79 2.55
C SER A 270 5.47 -14.12 3.84
N THR A 271 6.77 -13.91 4.02
CA THR A 271 7.36 -13.07 5.07
C THR A 271 7.98 -11.79 4.51
N ARG A 272 7.76 -11.49 3.21
CA ARG A 272 8.42 -10.42 2.46
C ARG A 272 7.99 -9.03 2.90
N ILE A 273 6.71 -8.84 3.20
CA ILE A 273 6.11 -7.52 3.45
C ILE A 273 6.36 -7.13 4.92
N GLY A 274 7.47 -6.43 5.14
CA GLY A 274 7.86 -5.94 6.46
C GLY A 274 7.11 -4.67 6.87
N SER A 275 7.27 -4.28 8.14
CA SER A 275 6.88 -2.95 8.61
C SER A 275 7.93 -1.93 8.19
N SER A 276 7.50 -0.71 7.91
CA SER A 276 8.39 0.43 7.66
C SER A 276 8.40 1.40 8.82
N SER A 277 9.46 2.18 8.96
CA SER A 277 9.53 3.30 9.90
C SER A 277 10.52 4.36 9.42
N LEU A 278 10.15 5.63 9.63
CA LEU A 278 11.00 6.78 9.34
C LEU A 278 11.28 7.50 10.69
N PRO A 279 12.56 7.74 11.06
CA PRO A 279 12.89 8.44 12.28
C PRO A 279 12.30 9.84 12.33
N MET A 280 11.90 10.29 13.53
CA MET A 280 11.29 11.62 13.73
C MET A 280 12.26 12.78 13.49
N ASP A 281 13.56 12.54 13.53
CA ASP A 281 14.63 13.49 13.22
C ASP A 281 15.04 13.48 11.72
N HIS A 282 14.40 12.65 10.90
CA HIS A 282 14.62 12.68 9.45
C HIS A 282 14.25 14.04 8.86
N PRO A 283 15.08 14.64 7.98
CA PRO A 283 14.86 15.99 7.45
C PRO A 283 13.45 16.24 6.89
N ALA A 284 12.88 15.27 6.17
CA ALA A 284 11.52 15.38 5.64
C ALA A 284 10.46 15.43 6.74
N VAL A 285 10.63 14.68 7.85
CA VAL A 285 9.70 14.71 8.98
C VAL A 285 9.81 16.04 9.74
N VAL A 286 11.03 16.49 10.04
CA VAL A 286 11.28 17.77 10.70
C VAL A 286 10.65 18.91 9.91
N ARG A 287 10.84 18.90 8.58
CA ARG A 287 10.23 19.90 7.69
C ARG A 287 8.71 19.79 7.67
N GLY A 288 8.16 18.60 7.57
CA GLY A 288 6.71 18.38 7.62
C GLY A 288 6.07 18.89 8.92
N LEU A 289 6.71 18.65 10.07
CA LEU A 289 6.28 19.21 11.35
C LEU A 289 6.30 20.76 11.33
N SER A 290 7.30 21.38 10.71
CA SER A 290 7.35 22.83 10.58
C SER A 290 6.26 23.41 9.67
N LEU A 291 5.72 22.60 8.74
CA LEU A 291 4.57 22.91 7.90
C LEU A 291 3.22 22.62 8.59
N GLY A 292 3.25 22.10 9.82
CA GLY A 292 2.05 21.76 10.60
C GLY A 292 1.46 20.37 10.27
N LEU A 293 2.22 19.49 9.58
CA LEU A 293 1.75 18.15 9.26
C LEU A 293 1.86 17.23 10.50
N GLU A 294 0.87 16.37 10.68
CA GLU A 294 0.80 15.45 11.81
C GLU A 294 1.42 14.09 11.47
N PRO A 295 2.37 13.57 12.29
CA PRO A 295 2.89 12.22 12.13
C PRO A 295 1.91 11.20 12.71
N PHE A 296 1.80 10.03 12.06
CA PHE A 296 1.00 8.90 12.55
C PHE A 296 1.57 7.55 12.11
N GLY A 297 1.05 6.48 12.71
CA GLY A 297 1.32 5.10 12.30
C GLY A 297 0.17 4.56 11.44
N SER A 298 0.48 4.12 10.21
CA SER A 298 -0.51 3.53 9.32
C SER A 298 -0.77 2.05 9.66
N PRO A 299 -2.03 1.64 9.83
CA PRO A 299 -2.38 0.24 10.02
C PRO A 299 -2.39 -0.57 8.72
N THR A 300 -2.38 0.11 7.55
CA THR A 300 -2.42 -0.50 6.22
C THR A 300 -1.02 -0.54 5.61
N THR A 301 -0.80 -1.54 4.75
CA THR A 301 0.45 -1.76 4.02
C THR A 301 0.42 -0.99 2.70
N SER A 302 1.56 -0.53 2.22
CA SER A 302 1.74 0.13 0.93
C SER A 302 3.08 -0.26 0.28
N ASN A 303 3.41 0.38 -0.82
CA ASN A 303 4.72 0.25 -1.47
C ASN A 303 5.92 0.60 -0.55
N GLN A 304 5.69 1.27 0.61
CA GLN A 304 6.74 1.44 1.62
C GLN A 304 7.36 0.13 2.07
N ALA A 305 6.55 -0.93 2.17
CA ALA A 305 6.96 -2.23 2.71
C ALA A 305 8.03 -2.96 1.86
N VAL A 306 8.23 -2.55 0.62
CA VAL A 306 9.21 -3.14 -0.31
C VAL A 306 10.42 -2.24 -0.55
N CYS A 307 10.42 -1.02 -0.01
CA CYS A 307 11.53 -0.07 -0.14
C CYS A 307 12.67 -0.40 0.83
N PRO A 308 13.92 -0.62 0.35
CA PRO A 308 15.07 -0.85 1.21
C PRO A 308 15.73 0.44 1.73
N PHE A 309 15.09 1.59 1.54
CA PHE A 309 15.55 2.93 1.91
C PHE A 309 14.46 3.66 2.72
N PRO A 310 14.78 4.76 3.41
CA PRO A 310 13.81 5.55 4.15
C PRO A 310 12.68 6.07 3.27
N THR A 311 11.43 5.97 3.75
CA THR A 311 10.24 6.41 3.01
C THR A 311 9.26 7.13 3.92
N LEU A 312 8.52 8.07 3.33
CA LEU A 312 7.38 8.73 3.95
C LEU A 312 6.13 8.47 3.11
N LYS A 313 5.09 7.90 3.70
CA LYS A 313 3.80 7.72 3.05
C LYS A 313 2.92 8.96 3.31
N ILE A 314 2.53 9.65 2.24
CA ILE A 314 1.76 10.88 2.32
C ILE A 314 1.08 11.18 0.97
N GLY A 315 -0.17 11.59 1.01
CA GLY A 315 -0.90 12.04 -0.19
C GLY A 315 -2.29 12.56 0.13
N PRO A 316 -2.93 13.19 -0.86
CA PRO A 316 -4.30 13.69 -0.76
C PRO A 316 -5.32 12.55 -0.68
N GLY A 317 -6.52 12.86 -0.23
CA GLY A 317 -7.59 11.88 -0.03
C GLY A 317 -7.53 11.23 1.34
N GLU A 318 -8.51 10.39 1.63
CA GLU A 318 -8.70 9.75 2.94
C GLU A 318 -8.74 8.22 2.79
N SER A 319 -7.95 7.50 3.59
CA SER A 319 -7.90 6.03 3.58
C SER A 319 -9.26 5.36 3.85
N SER A 320 -10.19 6.05 4.51
CA SER A 320 -11.54 5.55 4.75
C SER A 320 -12.42 5.47 3.50
N ARG A 321 -12.02 6.10 2.39
CA ARG A 321 -12.72 6.08 1.11
C ARG A 321 -12.20 4.99 0.19
N SER A 322 -11.01 4.44 0.46
CA SER A 322 -10.42 3.34 -0.31
C SER A 322 -11.27 2.09 -0.20
N HIS A 323 -11.37 1.31 -1.27
CA HIS A 323 -12.09 0.03 -1.34
C HIS A 323 -13.58 0.12 -0.99
N SER A 324 -14.16 1.31 -1.07
CA SER A 324 -15.57 1.57 -0.78
C SER A 324 -16.38 1.87 -2.05
N ALA A 325 -17.70 1.67 -1.99
CA ALA A 325 -18.58 2.06 -3.08
C ALA A 325 -18.64 3.59 -3.20
N ASP A 326 -18.80 4.07 -4.45
CA ASP A 326 -18.83 5.51 -4.77
C ASP A 326 -17.58 6.26 -4.25
N GLU A 327 -16.41 5.62 -4.38
CA GLU A 327 -15.12 6.21 -4.07
C GLU A 327 -14.98 7.59 -4.74
N TYR A 328 -14.41 8.55 -4.02
CA TYR A 328 -14.18 9.90 -4.50
C TYR A 328 -12.97 10.56 -3.85
N ILE A 329 -12.44 11.57 -4.54
CA ILE A 329 -11.51 12.56 -3.97
C ILE A 329 -12.09 13.96 -4.12
N ALA A 330 -11.86 14.85 -3.14
CA ALA A 330 -12.20 16.26 -3.32
C ALA A 330 -11.14 16.96 -4.17
N LEU A 331 -11.56 17.86 -5.05
CA LEU A 331 -10.65 18.52 -6.00
C LEU A 331 -9.65 19.45 -5.30
N ASP A 332 -10.05 20.05 -4.18
CA ASP A 332 -9.20 20.90 -3.35
C ASP A 332 -8.14 20.07 -2.58
N GLU A 333 -8.42 18.80 -2.24
CA GLU A 333 -7.44 17.89 -1.63
C GLU A 333 -6.24 17.67 -2.56
N ILE A 334 -6.47 17.51 -3.88
CA ILE A 334 -5.37 17.33 -4.85
C ILE A 334 -4.52 18.60 -4.93
N SER A 335 -5.15 19.76 -5.07
CA SER A 335 -4.42 21.04 -5.18
C SER A 335 -3.66 21.40 -3.90
N GLU A 336 -4.25 21.12 -2.73
CA GLU A 336 -3.58 21.30 -1.45
C GLU A 336 -2.43 20.29 -1.27
N GLY A 337 -2.63 19.06 -1.70
CA GLY A 337 -1.57 18.02 -1.72
C GLY A 337 -0.36 18.46 -2.56
N VAL A 338 -0.59 18.99 -3.76
CA VAL A 338 0.47 19.56 -4.60
C VAL A 338 1.21 20.70 -3.88
N ARG A 339 0.48 21.62 -3.27
CA ARG A 339 1.07 22.74 -2.53
C ARG A 339 1.96 22.24 -1.39
N ILE A 340 1.42 21.38 -0.53
CA ILE A 340 2.13 20.84 0.64
C ILE A 340 3.36 20.05 0.22
N LEU A 341 3.23 19.12 -0.74
CA LEU A 341 4.35 18.30 -1.21
C LEU A 341 5.44 19.14 -1.89
N THR A 342 5.05 20.18 -2.61
CA THR A 342 6.02 21.13 -3.20
C THR A 342 6.79 21.87 -2.10
N GLU A 343 6.12 22.38 -1.06
CA GLU A 343 6.77 23.04 0.08
C GLU A 343 7.64 22.07 0.88
N LEU A 344 7.20 20.82 1.05
CA LEU A 344 7.95 19.77 1.73
C LEU A 344 9.26 19.43 1.01
N LEU A 345 9.22 19.35 -0.31
CA LEU A 345 10.37 18.88 -1.10
C LEU A 345 11.27 20.00 -1.59
N ASN A 346 10.76 21.17 -1.95
CA ASN A 346 11.57 22.24 -2.55
C ASN A 346 12.75 22.65 -1.67
N GLY A 347 13.99 22.35 -2.12
CA GLY A 347 15.22 22.61 -1.39
C GLY A 347 15.37 21.73 -0.12
N LEU A 348 14.81 20.54 -0.07
CA LEU A 348 15.03 19.60 1.02
C LEU A 348 16.46 19.05 0.96
N GLU A 349 17.21 19.21 2.02
CA GLU A 349 18.54 18.59 2.21
C GLU A 349 18.35 17.28 3.01
N LEU A 350 18.87 16.15 2.46
CA LEU A 350 18.79 14.81 3.06
C LEU A 350 20.02 14.48 3.89
#